data_d28af1d12075a98e1394cd35ce7c14b9
#
_entry.id   d28af1d12075a98e1394cd35ce7c14b9
#
_cell.length_a   1.000
_cell.length_b   1.000
_cell.length_c   1.000
_cell.angle_alpha   90.00
_cell.angle_beta   90.00
_cell.angle_gamma   90.00
#
_symmetry.space_group_name_H-M   'P 1'
#
loop_
_entity.id
_entity.type
_entity.pdbx_description
1 polymer ?
#
loop_
_entity_poly.entity_id
_entity_poly.type
_entity_poly.pdbx_seq_one_letter_code
_entity_poly.pdbx_strand_id
1 'polypeptide(L)'
;MKNFLKYAVSCLALGALLAGCSDWVESERVITQHPDEQSPILRDNAYYAALRDWKRNTKHKIAFGWYGSWTAVGASYQTRLASAPDSMDIISIWSQWHSLTPEQMADKEFVQKI
;
A
#
# COMPACT_ATOMS: atom_id res chain seq x y z
N MET A 1 36.81 -48.86 7.80
CA MET A 1 35.88 -48.24 8.75
C MET A 1 36.14 -46.76 9.02
N LYS A 2 37.39 -46.32 9.21
CA LYS A 2 37.68 -44.89 9.49
C LYS A 2 37.25 -43.89 8.39
N ASN A 3 37.26 -44.29 7.12
CA ASN A 3 36.88 -43.40 6.03
C ASN A 3 35.37 -43.33 5.84
N PHE A 4 34.62 -44.37 6.11
CA PHE A 4 33.18 -44.40 6.04
C PHE A 4 32.52 -43.39 7.04
N LEU A 5 33.08 -43.35 8.24
CA LEU A 5 32.61 -42.44 9.28
C LEU A 5 32.84 -40.97 8.89
N LYS A 6 33.94 -40.65 8.22
CA LYS A 6 34.23 -39.30 7.73
C LYS A 6 33.23 -38.85 6.66
N TYR A 7 32.88 -39.73 5.73
CA TYR A 7 31.89 -39.39 4.68
C TYR A 7 30.46 -39.29 5.25
N ALA A 8 30.12 -40.15 6.21
CA ALA A 8 28.82 -40.08 6.89
C ALA A 8 28.63 -38.75 7.64
N VAL A 9 29.68 -38.31 8.37
CA VAL A 9 29.64 -36.99 9.07
C VAL A 9 29.58 -35.81 8.09
N SER A 10 30.31 -35.88 6.97
CA SER A 10 30.27 -34.85 5.95
C SER A 10 28.88 -34.74 5.27
N CYS A 11 28.23 -35.85 4.96
CA CYS A 11 26.90 -35.88 4.38
C CYS A 11 25.84 -35.36 5.36
N LEU A 12 25.95 -35.66 6.66
CA LEU A 12 25.07 -35.14 7.70
C LEU A 12 25.24 -33.62 7.87
N ALA A 13 26.47 -33.13 7.83
CA ALA A 13 26.74 -31.68 7.91
C ALA A 13 26.21 -30.93 6.69
N LEU A 14 26.35 -31.46 5.46
CA LEU A 14 25.77 -30.86 4.26
C LEU A 14 24.24 -30.90 4.28
N GLY A 15 23.64 -31.99 4.76
CA GLY A 15 22.17 -32.10 4.88
C GLY A 15 21.58 -31.09 5.86
N ALA A 16 22.26 -30.78 6.96
CA ALA A 16 21.83 -29.80 7.95
C ALA A 16 21.89 -28.36 7.42
N LEU A 17 22.79 -28.05 6.48
CA LEU A 17 22.91 -26.75 5.85
C LEU A 17 21.80 -26.48 4.80
N LEU A 18 21.16 -27.52 4.28
CA LEU A 18 20.08 -27.42 3.30
C LEU A 18 18.70 -27.35 3.95
N ALA A 19 18.55 -27.69 5.23
CA ALA A 19 17.28 -27.67 5.95
C ALA A 19 16.90 -26.27 6.48
N GLY A 20 17.79 -25.30 6.39
CA GLY A 20 17.60 -23.98 6.97
C GLY A 20 16.84 -22.95 6.11
N CYS A 21 16.38 -23.33 4.90
CA CYS A 21 15.81 -22.37 3.95
C CYS A 21 14.30 -22.53 3.72
N SER A 22 13.59 -23.35 4.48
CA SER A 22 12.16 -23.57 4.23
C SER A 22 11.25 -22.43 4.75
N ASP A 23 11.71 -21.63 5.69
CA ASP A 23 10.90 -20.53 6.26
C ASP A 23 10.94 -19.23 5.46
N TRP A 24 11.76 -19.16 4.41
CA TRP A 24 11.90 -17.93 3.60
C TRP A 24 10.99 -17.87 2.37
N VAL A 25 10.15 -18.86 2.15
CA VAL A 25 9.33 -18.96 0.93
C VAL A 25 7.82 -18.98 1.23
N GLU A 26 7.40 -18.85 2.46
CA GLU A 26 6.05 -18.39 2.71
C GLU A 26 6.02 -16.88 2.48
N SER A 27 5.99 -16.49 1.21
CA SER A 27 5.39 -15.22 0.87
C SER A 27 4.00 -15.29 1.50
N GLU A 28 3.78 -14.49 2.57
CA GLU A 28 2.45 -14.18 3.02
C GLU A 28 1.61 -14.02 1.76
N ARG A 29 0.62 -14.88 1.59
CA ARG A 29 -0.40 -14.63 0.58
C ARG A 29 -1.01 -13.31 1.00
N VAL A 30 -0.47 -12.22 0.47
CA VAL A 30 -1.24 -11.00 0.37
C VAL A 30 -2.48 -11.45 -0.35
N ILE A 31 -3.57 -11.60 0.38
CA ILE A 31 -4.89 -11.75 -0.19
C ILE A 31 -5.04 -10.45 -0.96
N THR A 32 -4.66 -10.49 -2.23
CA THR A 32 -4.98 -9.42 -3.16
C THR A 32 -6.50 -9.44 -3.22
N GLN A 33 -7.11 -8.65 -2.35
CA GLN A 33 -8.50 -8.30 -2.52
C GLN A 33 -8.62 -7.86 -3.96
N HIS A 34 -9.54 -8.45 -4.69
CA HIS A 34 -9.77 -8.11 -6.08
C HIS A 34 -9.87 -6.58 -6.17
N PRO A 35 -9.10 -5.93 -7.06
CA PRO A 35 -9.10 -4.46 -7.15
C PRO A 35 -10.50 -3.89 -7.39
N ASP A 36 -11.42 -4.70 -7.92
CA ASP A 36 -12.81 -4.35 -8.17
C ASP A 36 -13.66 -4.31 -6.89
N GLU A 37 -13.22 -4.96 -5.81
CA GLU A 37 -13.91 -5.00 -4.52
C GLU A 37 -13.39 -3.94 -3.54
N GLN A 38 -12.32 -3.24 -3.88
CA GLN A 38 -11.81 -2.11 -3.12
C GLN A 38 -12.60 -0.84 -3.47
N SER A 39 -13.91 -0.90 -3.27
CA SER A 39 -14.67 0.33 -3.09
C SER A 39 -14.14 1.03 -1.84
N PRO A 40 -13.85 2.34 -1.89
CA PRO A 40 -13.39 3.04 -0.71
C PRO A 40 -14.46 2.86 0.35
N ILE A 41 -14.05 2.53 1.55
CA ILE A 41 -14.93 2.67 2.71
C ILE A 41 -15.09 4.17 2.93
N LEU A 42 -16.02 4.77 2.20
CA LEU A 42 -16.38 6.16 2.45
C LEU A 42 -17.01 6.21 3.84
N ARG A 43 -16.40 7.03 4.68
CA ARG A 43 -16.95 7.36 5.99
C ARG A 43 -18.06 8.40 5.83
N ASP A 44 -18.82 8.60 6.86
CA ASP A 44 -19.84 9.65 6.86
C ASP A 44 -19.23 11.07 6.92
N ASN A 45 -20.03 12.06 6.63
CA ASN A 45 -19.59 13.45 6.63
C ASN A 45 -19.14 13.94 8.01
N ALA A 46 -19.70 13.38 9.09
CA ALA A 46 -19.32 13.73 10.45
C ALA A 46 -17.89 13.25 10.78
N TYR A 47 -17.52 12.06 10.33
CA TYR A 47 -16.16 11.56 10.44
C TYR A 47 -15.14 12.49 9.75
N TYR A 48 -15.41 12.87 8.50
CA TYR A 48 -14.48 13.74 7.76
C TYR A 48 -14.42 15.16 8.35
N ALA A 49 -15.52 15.66 8.86
CA ALA A 49 -15.53 16.95 9.57
C ALA A 49 -14.67 16.90 10.84
N ALA A 50 -14.80 15.84 11.63
CA ALA A 50 -13.99 15.62 12.83
C ALA A 50 -12.51 15.43 12.51
N LEU A 51 -12.20 14.69 11.43
CA LEU A 51 -10.82 14.48 10.98
C LEU A 51 -10.17 15.80 10.55
N ARG A 52 -10.86 16.63 9.77
CA ARG A 52 -10.36 17.95 9.35
C ARG A 52 -10.15 18.88 10.56
N ASP A 53 -11.06 18.86 11.52
CA ASP A 53 -10.93 19.65 12.74
C ASP A 53 -9.73 19.20 13.56
N TRP A 54 -9.56 17.89 13.74
CA TRP A 54 -8.40 17.32 14.42
C TRP A 54 -7.10 17.70 13.73
N LYS A 55 -6.99 17.56 12.42
CA LYS A 55 -5.79 17.90 11.63
C LYS A 55 -5.43 19.39 11.75
N ARG A 56 -6.41 20.29 11.84
CA ARG A 56 -6.18 21.73 11.98
C ARG A 56 -5.78 22.15 13.39
N ASN A 57 -6.39 21.52 14.39
CA ASN A 57 -6.31 21.99 15.78
C ASN A 57 -5.39 21.15 16.67
N THR A 58 -4.90 20.02 16.19
CA THR A 58 -4.02 19.13 16.95
C THR A 58 -2.62 19.13 16.37
N LYS A 59 -1.62 19.38 17.22
CA LYS A 59 -0.22 19.22 16.82
C LYS A 59 0.08 17.74 16.55
N HIS A 60 0.36 17.40 15.32
CA HIS A 60 0.68 16.04 14.89
C HIS A 60 1.84 16.02 13.89
N LYS A 61 2.35 14.84 13.58
CA LYS A 61 3.35 14.66 12.52
C LYS A 61 2.63 14.70 11.18
N ILE A 62 3.18 15.47 10.24
CA ILE A 62 2.63 15.58 8.89
C ILE A 62 2.91 14.28 8.13
N ALA A 63 1.85 13.64 7.66
CA ALA A 63 1.90 12.51 6.75
C ALA A 63 1.93 13.02 5.31
N PHE A 64 3.06 12.87 4.66
CA PHE A 64 3.26 13.28 3.26
C PHE A 64 3.44 12.04 2.39
N GLY A 65 2.85 12.03 1.21
CA GLY A 65 3.01 10.95 0.25
C GLY A 65 2.96 11.44 -1.19
N TRP A 66 3.47 10.60 -2.09
CA TRP A 66 3.44 10.84 -3.52
C TRP A 66 2.46 9.89 -4.18
N TYR A 67 1.62 10.42 -5.05
CA TYR A 67 0.63 9.66 -5.77
C TYR A 67 1.00 9.58 -7.25
N GLY A 68 1.30 8.37 -7.72
CA GLY A 68 1.60 8.08 -9.11
C GLY A 68 0.41 7.49 -9.87
N SER A 69 0.48 7.53 -11.20
CA SER A 69 -0.51 6.90 -12.09
C SER A 69 -1.95 7.37 -11.87
N TRP A 70 -2.13 8.62 -11.48
CA TRP A 70 -3.44 9.23 -11.31
C TRP A 70 -4.09 9.51 -12.67
N THR A 71 -5.10 8.73 -13.00
CA THR A 71 -5.89 8.92 -14.23
C THR A 71 -7.34 9.27 -13.95
N ALA A 72 -7.85 8.95 -12.78
CA ALA A 72 -9.24 9.08 -12.34
C ALA A 72 -10.26 8.31 -13.20
N VAL A 73 -9.79 7.45 -14.10
CA VAL A 73 -10.61 6.65 -15.00
C VAL A 73 -10.26 5.17 -14.90
N GLY A 74 -11.14 4.32 -15.44
CA GLY A 74 -10.98 2.87 -15.45
C GLY A 74 -11.68 2.19 -14.27
N ALA A 75 -11.67 0.86 -14.28
CA ALA A 75 -12.34 0.03 -13.27
C ALA A 75 -11.59 0.04 -11.92
N SER A 76 -10.25 0.24 -11.96
CA SER A 76 -9.45 0.24 -10.73
C SER A 76 -9.64 1.51 -9.94
N TYR A 77 -10.00 1.35 -8.68
CA TYR A 77 -10.09 2.47 -7.74
C TYR A 77 -8.71 3.08 -7.41
N GLN A 78 -7.65 2.31 -7.55
CA GLN A 78 -6.27 2.74 -7.28
C GLN A 78 -5.79 3.88 -8.18
N THR A 79 -6.48 4.16 -9.28
CA THR A 79 -6.17 5.28 -10.17
C THR A 79 -6.80 6.61 -9.74
N ARG A 80 -7.52 6.63 -8.62
CA ARG A 80 -8.26 7.79 -8.09
C ARG A 80 -7.64 8.32 -6.81
N LEU A 81 -7.59 9.63 -6.63
CA LEU A 81 -7.12 10.25 -5.39
C LEU A 81 -7.93 9.81 -4.18
N ALA A 82 -9.22 9.53 -4.39
CA ALA A 82 -10.10 9.01 -3.36
C ALA A 82 -9.68 7.63 -2.79
N SER A 83 -8.73 6.95 -3.42
CA SER A 83 -8.12 5.72 -2.88
C SER A 83 -6.99 5.97 -1.89
N ALA A 84 -6.51 7.21 -1.80
CA ALA A 84 -5.47 7.55 -0.84
C ALA A 84 -6.00 7.45 0.60
N PRO A 85 -5.18 7.00 1.56
CA PRO A 85 -5.59 6.96 2.95
C PRO A 85 -5.99 8.35 3.46
N ASP A 86 -7.10 8.44 4.16
CA ASP A 86 -7.60 9.67 4.78
C ASP A 86 -6.69 10.22 5.89
N SER A 87 -5.78 9.41 6.39
CA SER A 87 -4.72 9.80 7.33
C SER A 87 -3.63 10.68 6.70
N MET A 88 -3.56 10.77 5.37
CA MET A 88 -2.58 11.63 4.68
C MET A 88 -2.95 13.10 4.84
N ASP A 89 -1.96 13.95 5.11
CA ASP A 89 -2.14 15.40 5.21
C ASP A 89 -1.84 16.10 3.89
N ILE A 90 -0.83 15.61 3.17
CA ILE A 90 -0.38 16.17 1.90
C ILE A 90 -0.14 15.04 0.91
N ILE A 91 -0.71 15.20 -0.28
CA ILE A 91 -0.49 14.31 -1.41
C ILE A 91 0.14 15.10 -2.54
N SER A 92 1.35 14.74 -2.93
CA SER A 92 2.02 15.26 -4.12
C SER A 92 1.68 14.39 -5.31
N ILE A 93 1.13 14.97 -6.36
CA ILE A 93 0.77 14.26 -7.57
C ILE A 93 1.99 14.21 -8.49
N TRP A 94 2.40 13.00 -8.86
CA TRP A 94 3.52 12.79 -9.76
C TRP A 94 3.07 12.92 -11.22
N SER A 95 3.74 13.77 -11.96
CA SER A 95 3.80 13.89 -13.41
C SER A 95 2.65 14.59 -14.19
N GLN A 96 1.45 14.83 -13.69
CA GLN A 96 0.37 15.45 -14.48
C GLN A 96 -0.44 16.49 -13.68
N TRP A 97 0.23 17.51 -13.21
CA TRP A 97 -0.39 18.50 -12.34
C TRP A 97 -0.96 19.74 -13.06
N HIS A 98 -0.63 19.94 -14.35
CA HIS A 98 -0.87 21.21 -15.05
C HIS A 98 -1.93 21.14 -16.17
N SER A 99 -2.37 19.97 -16.55
CA SER A 99 -3.40 19.79 -17.61
C SER A 99 -4.34 18.65 -17.19
N LEU A 100 -5.16 18.93 -16.17
CA LEU A 100 -6.07 17.93 -15.62
C LEU A 100 -7.22 17.67 -16.59
N THR A 101 -7.59 16.40 -16.75
CA THR A 101 -8.81 16.01 -17.45
C THR A 101 -10.04 16.35 -16.62
N PRO A 102 -11.25 16.41 -17.21
CA PRO A 102 -12.49 16.63 -16.46
C PRO A 102 -12.68 15.59 -15.33
N GLU A 103 -12.30 14.32 -15.56
CA GLU A 103 -12.40 13.25 -14.57
C GLU A 103 -11.43 13.47 -13.40
N GLN A 104 -10.21 13.91 -13.69
CA GLN A 104 -9.23 14.27 -12.66
C GLN A 104 -9.68 15.48 -11.86
N MET A 105 -10.27 16.47 -12.51
CA MET A 105 -10.84 17.64 -11.81
C MET A 105 -11.95 17.21 -10.86
N ALA A 106 -12.88 16.38 -11.31
CA ALA A 106 -13.97 15.87 -10.48
C ALA A 106 -13.47 15.04 -9.29
N ASP A 107 -12.49 14.17 -9.50
CA ASP A 107 -11.87 13.35 -8.45
C ASP A 107 -11.15 14.22 -7.41
N LYS A 108 -10.41 15.22 -7.85
CA LYS A 108 -9.76 16.20 -6.97
C LYS A 108 -10.79 16.98 -6.13
N GLU A 109 -11.84 17.50 -6.77
CA GLU A 109 -12.89 18.24 -6.06
C GLU A 109 -13.62 17.36 -5.05
N PHE A 110 -13.84 16.10 -5.39
CA PHE A 110 -14.42 15.12 -4.46
C PHE A 110 -13.56 14.97 -3.20
N VAL A 111 -12.26 14.71 -3.37
CA VAL A 111 -11.34 14.52 -2.24
C VAL A 111 -11.18 15.79 -1.41
N GLN A 112 -11.28 16.98 -2.01
CA GLN A 112 -11.18 18.24 -1.27
C GLN A 112 -12.43 18.56 -0.44
N LYS A 113 -13.57 17.94 -0.77
CA LYS A 113 -14.84 18.13 -0.03
C LYS A 113 -14.99 17.22 1.17
N ILE A 114 -14.35 16.04 1.12
CA ILE A 114 -14.34 15.09 2.22
C ILE A 114 -13.14 15.32 3.14
#